data_c7c31bc0ea34c3d4b3d05fbc772408ae
#
_entry.id   c7c31bc0ea34c3d4b3d05fbc772408ae
#
_cell.length_a   1.000
_cell.length_b   1.000
_cell.length_c   1.000
_cell.angle_alpha   90.00
_cell.angle_beta   90.00
_cell.angle_gamma   90.00
#
_symmetry.space_group_name_H-M   'P 1'
#
loop_
_entity.id
_entity.type
_entity.pdbx_description
1 polymer ?
#
loop_
_entity_poly.entity_id
_entity_poly.type
_entity_poly.pdbx_seq_one_letter_code
_entity_poly.pdbx_strand_id
1 'polypeptide(L)'
;MTVTTGPLHDLLRPAHDHDNLDAWRWSVRRQLVPVRDGLVREAPRRHEAWLSARAARALRERDTLLARLNRLATQVLSAPDVEPVRSELRRLLADIDRHAQRMSDLAYDDVELEIGGSE
;
A
#
# COMPACT_ATOMS: atom_id res chain seq x y z
N MET A 1 6.44 8.33 7.24
CA MET A 1 6.89 7.88 5.91
C MET A 1 5.71 7.68 4.99
N THR A 2 5.79 8.17 3.78
CA THR A 2 4.69 8.11 2.82
C THR A 2 4.97 7.03 1.78
N VAL A 3 3.98 6.17 1.54
CA VAL A 3 4.04 5.18 0.47
C VAL A 3 3.68 5.89 -0.84
N THR A 4 4.57 5.85 -1.81
CA THR A 4 4.39 6.55 -3.07
C THR A 4 3.65 5.65 -4.08
N THR A 5 2.39 5.97 -4.35
CA THR A 5 1.55 5.20 -5.27
C THR A 5 1.19 5.94 -6.55
N GLY A 6 1.49 7.24 -6.64
CA GLY A 6 1.11 8.07 -7.78
C GLY A 6 1.54 7.55 -9.15
N PRO A 7 2.83 7.17 -9.34
CA PRO A 7 3.27 6.64 -10.64
C PRO A 7 2.54 5.37 -11.04
N LEU A 8 2.19 4.49 -10.08
CA LEU A 8 1.41 3.29 -10.35
C LEU A 8 -0.01 3.62 -10.76
N HIS A 9 -0.65 4.59 -10.12
CA HIS A 9 -2.00 5.03 -10.52
C HIS A 9 -2.03 5.41 -11.99
N ASP A 10 -1.00 6.13 -12.45
CA ASP A 10 -0.90 6.53 -13.86
C ASP A 10 -0.75 5.33 -14.78
N LEU A 11 0.13 4.38 -14.43
CA LEU A 11 0.34 3.17 -15.23
C LEU A 11 -0.90 2.28 -15.30
N LEU A 12 -1.75 2.33 -14.29
CA LEU A 12 -2.92 1.45 -14.20
C LEU A 12 -4.20 2.07 -14.74
N ARG A 13 -4.15 3.29 -15.28
CA ARG A 13 -5.32 3.93 -15.88
C ARG A 13 -5.85 3.09 -17.04
N PRO A 14 -7.18 2.90 -17.15
CA PRO A 14 -7.74 2.14 -18.26
C PRO A 14 -7.42 2.73 -19.63
N ALA A 15 -7.24 4.07 -19.71
CA ALA A 15 -6.93 4.78 -20.94
C ALA A 15 -5.43 4.81 -21.26
N HIS A 16 -4.58 4.22 -20.41
CA HIS A 16 -3.14 4.19 -20.65
C HIS A 16 -2.85 3.34 -21.90
N ASP A 17 -2.12 3.92 -22.85
CA ASP A 17 -1.79 3.24 -24.08
C ASP A 17 -0.61 2.29 -23.85
N HIS A 18 -0.78 1.03 -24.28
CA HIS A 18 0.21 -0.01 -24.11
C HIS A 18 0.75 -0.43 -25.48
N ASP A 19 1.56 0.41 -26.09
CA ASP A 19 2.22 0.06 -27.35
C ASP A 19 3.10 -1.18 -27.19
N ASN A 20 3.67 -1.37 -25.99
CA ASN A 20 4.49 -2.54 -25.68
C ASN A 20 4.02 -3.12 -24.34
N LEU A 21 3.28 -4.24 -24.43
CA LEU A 21 2.71 -4.88 -23.25
C LEU A 21 3.79 -5.40 -22.29
N ASP A 22 4.86 -5.98 -22.81
CA ASP A 22 5.94 -6.49 -21.97
C ASP A 22 6.62 -5.36 -21.20
N ALA A 23 6.89 -4.24 -21.87
CA ALA A 23 7.47 -3.07 -21.21
C ALA A 23 6.54 -2.54 -20.14
N TRP A 24 5.22 -2.52 -20.40
CA TRP A 24 4.23 -2.08 -19.40
C TRP A 24 4.23 -3.01 -18.18
N ARG A 25 4.21 -4.33 -18.41
CA ARG A 25 4.24 -5.33 -17.33
C ARG A 25 5.44 -5.10 -16.41
N TRP A 26 6.63 -4.92 -16.99
CA TRP A 26 7.84 -4.67 -16.22
C TRP A 26 7.86 -3.32 -15.53
N SER A 27 7.29 -2.29 -16.16
CA SER A 27 7.16 -0.97 -15.54
C SER A 27 6.30 -1.05 -14.28
N VAL A 28 5.16 -1.74 -14.35
CA VAL A 28 4.29 -1.95 -13.20
C VAL A 28 5.03 -2.71 -12.11
N ARG A 29 5.70 -3.81 -12.48
CA ARG A 29 6.43 -4.63 -11.53
C ARG A 29 7.49 -3.83 -10.78
N ARG A 30 8.24 -2.99 -11.50
CA ARG A 30 9.27 -2.15 -10.87
C ARG A 30 8.66 -1.11 -9.94
N GLN A 31 7.53 -0.53 -10.29
CA GLN A 31 6.88 0.48 -9.44
C GLN A 31 6.22 -0.13 -8.20
N LEU A 32 5.96 -1.44 -8.19
CA LEU A 32 5.46 -2.12 -7.01
C LEU A 32 6.52 -2.28 -5.92
N VAL A 33 7.81 -2.29 -6.28
CA VAL A 33 8.90 -2.48 -5.32
C VAL A 33 8.93 -1.39 -4.24
N PRO A 34 8.95 -0.08 -4.58
CA PRO A 34 8.94 0.95 -3.54
C PRO A 34 7.66 0.95 -2.70
N VAL A 35 6.53 0.57 -3.27
CA VAL A 35 5.27 0.45 -2.52
C VAL A 35 5.40 -0.66 -1.48
N ARG A 36 5.90 -1.82 -1.89
CA ARG A 36 6.15 -2.95 -0.99
C ARG A 36 7.12 -2.54 0.13
N ASP A 37 8.22 -1.90 -0.23
CA ASP A 37 9.24 -1.49 0.73
C ASP A 37 8.67 -0.49 1.75
N GLY A 38 7.82 0.42 1.31
CA GLY A 38 7.14 1.36 2.20
C GLY A 38 6.24 0.65 3.21
N LEU A 39 5.49 -0.35 2.76
CA LEU A 39 4.63 -1.14 3.66
C LEU A 39 5.46 -1.94 4.67
N VAL A 40 6.56 -2.54 4.23
CA VAL A 40 7.42 -3.33 5.10
C VAL A 40 8.03 -2.48 6.20
N ARG A 41 8.35 -1.22 5.92
CA ARG A 41 8.99 -0.32 6.88
C ARG A 41 8.05 0.30 7.89
N GLU A 42 6.74 0.15 7.73
CA GLU A 42 5.78 0.72 8.67
C GLU A 42 5.96 0.12 10.07
N ALA A 43 6.00 0.99 11.09
CA ALA A 43 6.14 0.59 12.47
C ALA A 43 5.31 1.54 13.35
N PRO A 44 4.05 1.21 13.63
CA PRO A 44 3.22 2.06 14.47
C PRO A 44 3.71 2.07 15.91
N ARG A 45 3.59 3.22 16.57
CA ARG A 45 3.94 3.39 17.97
C ARG A 45 2.90 2.75 18.89
N ARG A 46 3.32 2.42 20.11
CA ARG A 46 2.46 1.80 21.10
C ARG A 46 2.71 2.43 22.46
N HIS A 47 1.80 3.28 22.91
CA HIS A 47 1.88 3.89 24.25
C HIS A 47 0.78 3.40 25.15
N GLU A 48 -0.44 3.26 24.64
CA GLU A 48 -1.59 2.86 25.44
C GLU A 48 -2.17 1.55 24.92
N ALA A 49 -2.89 0.82 25.79
CA ALA A 49 -3.46 -0.47 25.43
C ALA A 49 -4.39 -0.38 24.23
N TRP A 50 -5.28 0.62 24.21
CA TRP A 50 -6.20 0.80 23.09
C TRP A 50 -5.47 1.18 21.80
N LEU A 51 -4.41 1.99 21.92
CA LEU A 51 -3.57 2.36 20.80
C LEU A 51 -2.78 1.16 20.28
N SER A 52 -2.34 0.29 21.20
CA SER A 52 -1.65 -0.96 20.84
C SER A 52 -2.57 -1.91 20.07
N ALA A 53 -3.86 -1.97 20.44
CA ALA A 53 -4.84 -2.78 19.72
C ALA A 53 -5.04 -2.25 18.31
N ARG A 54 -5.11 -0.93 18.14
CA ARG A 54 -5.21 -0.30 16.82
C ARG A 54 -3.96 -0.56 15.99
N ALA A 55 -2.78 -0.47 16.63
CA ALA A 55 -1.51 -0.75 15.98
C ALA A 55 -1.42 -2.21 15.52
N ALA A 56 -1.87 -3.14 16.35
CA ALA A 56 -1.90 -4.56 16.00
C ALA A 56 -2.82 -4.81 14.79
N ARG A 57 -3.98 -4.15 14.75
CA ARG A 57 -4.90 -4.26 13.62
C ARG A 57 -4.27 -3.70 12.34
N ALA A 58 -3.60 -2.57 12.44
CA ALA A 58 -2.91 -1.96 11.30
C ALA A 58 -1.81 -2.87 10.76
N LEU A 59 -1.08 -3.57 11.63
CA LEU A 59 -0.05 -4.53 11.20
C LEU A 59 -0.67 -5.73 10.48
N ARG A 60 -1.81 -6.24 10.96
CA ARG A 60 -2.51 -7.33 10.27
C ARG A 60 -3.02 -6.88 8.90
N GLU A 61 -3.52 -5.65 8.81
CA GLU A 61 -3.95 -5.07 7.52
C GLU A 61 -2.76 -4.97 6.57
N ARG A 62 -1.61 -4.48 7.06
CA ARG A 62 -0.39 -4.40 6.27
C ARG A 62 0.00 -5.77 5.71
N ASP A 63 -0.04 -6.80 6.54
CA ASP A 63 0.34 -8.15 6.11
C ASP A 63 -0.58 -8.66 5.01
N THR A 64 -1.87 -8.38 5.11
CA THR A 64 -2.85 -8.72 4.07
C THR A 64 -2.54 -7.99 2.76
N LEU A 65 -2.23 -6.69 2.85
CA LEU A 65 -1.88 -5.89 1.67
C LEU A 65 -0.60 -6.39 1.01
N LEU A 66 0.40 -6.76 1.81
CA LEU A 66 1.66 -7.32 1.30
C LEU A 66 1.44 -8.66 0.59
N ALA A 67 0.59 -9.52 1.14
CA ALA A 67 0.28 -10.80 0.49
C ALA A 67 -0.40 -10.58 -0.87
N ARG A 68 -1.35 -9.65 -0.94
CA ARG A 68 -2.02 -9.30 -2.19
C ARG A 68 -1.03 -8.71 -3.20
N LEU A 69 -0.17 -7.80 -2.74
CA LEU A 69 0.83 -7.16 -3.59
C LEU A 69 1.78 -8.20 -4.19
N ASN A 70 2.31 -9.09 -3.37
CA ASN A 70 3.25 -10.12 -3.85
C ASN A 70 2.59 -11.04 -4.88
N ARG A 71 1.35 -11.43 -4.67
CA ARG A 71 0.60 -12.25 -5.62
C ARG A 71 0.42 -11.51 -6.95
N LEU A 72 -0.02 -10.25 -6.89
CA LEU A 72 -0.26 -9.46 -8.10
C LEU A 72 1.03 -9.09 -8.83
N ALA A 73 2.13 -8.91 -8.10
CA ALA A 73 3.44 -8.66 -8.70
C ALA A 73 3.89 -9.83 -9.58
N THR A 74 3.57 -11.05 -9.18
CA THR A 74 3.83 -12.24 -10.01
C THR A 74 2.86 -12.30 -11.19
N GLN A 75 1.57 -12.08 -10.94
CA GLN A 75 0.54 -12.18 -11.96
C GLN A 75 0.69 -11.14 -13.07
N VAL A 76 1.18 -9.94 -12.75
CA VAL A 76 1.35 -8.90 -13.77
C VAL A 76 2.33 -9.30 -14.85
N LEU A 77 3.29 -10.17 -14.53
CA LEU A 77 4.27 -10.68 -15.51
C LEU A 77 3.76 -11.92 -16.25
N SER A 78 2.91 -12.72 -15.64
CA SER A 78 2.58 -14.05 -16.14
C SER A 78 1.15 -14.22 -16.65
N ALA A 79 0.20 -13.37 -16.23
CA ALA A 79 -1.19 -13.54 -16.62
C ALA A 79 -1.38 -13.33 -18.12
N PRO A 80 -2.10 -14.23 -18.83
CA PRO A 80 -2.35 -14.05 -20.26
C PRO A 80 -3.16 -12.79 -20.55
N ASP A 81 -4.16 -12.49 -19.71
CA ASP A 81 -4.97 -11.29 -19.81
C ASP A 81 -4.64 -10.37 -18.65
N VAL A 82 -4.17 -9.16 -18.95
CA VAL A 82 -3.75 -8.21 -17.92
C VAL A 82 -4.90 -7.40 -17.34
N GLU A 83 -6.06 -7.39 -17.96
CA GLU A 83 -7.15 -6.53 -17.50
C GLU A 83 -7.67 -6.88 -16.10
N PRO A 84 -7.89 -8.18 -15.75
CA PRO A 84 -8.25 -8.52 -14.37
C PRO A 84 -7.15 -8.13 -13.37
N VAL A 85 -5.89 -8.31 -13.73
CA VAL A 85 -4.76 -7.95 -12.88
C VAL A 85 -4.70 -6.43 -12.68
N ARG A 86 -4.90 -5.66 -13.75
CA ARG A 86 -4.98 -4.19 -13.67
C ARG A 86 -6.07 -3.76 -12.69
N SER A 87 -7.27 -4.33 -12.81
CA SER A 87 -8.39 -4.00 -11.94
C SER A 87 -8.09 -4.31 -10.47
N GLU A 88 -7.49 -5.47 -10.22
CA GLU A 88 -7.12 -5.85 -8.85
C GLU A 88 -6.01 -4.95 -8.29
N LEU A 89 -5.04 -4.57 -9.12
CA LEU A 89 -3.98 -3.64 -8.70
C LEU A 89 -4.56 -2.26 -8.36
N ARG A 90 -5.52 -1.78 -9.12
CA ARG A 90 -6.18 -0.50 -8.82
C ARG A 90 -6.90 -0.56 -7.47
N ARG A 91 -7.59 -1.66 -7.18
CA ARG A 91 -8.23 -1.86 -5.87
C ARG A 91 -7.18 -1.93 -4.76
N LEU A 92 -6.10 -2.66 -5.00
CA LEU A 92 -5.00 -2.75 -4.04
C LEU A 92 -4.43 -1.38 -3.71
N LEU A 93 -4.17 -0.55 -4.72
CA LEU A 93 -3.63 0.79 -4.49
C LEU A 93 -4.60 1.67 -3.70
N ALA A 94 -5.89 1.59 -3.98
CA ALA A 94 -6.89 2.30 -3.21
C ALA A 94 -6.89 1.87 -1.73
N ASP A 95 -6.76 0.56 -1.50
CA ASP A 95 -6.69 0.01 -0.14
C ASP A 95 -5.40 0.43 0.57
N ILE A 96 -4.28 0.46 -0.15
CA ILE A 96 -3.00 0.93 0.39
C ILE A 96 -3.08 2.41 0.76
N ASP A 97 -3.68 3.24 -0.08
CA ASP A 97 -3.84 4.67 0.20
C ASP A 97 -4.69 4.88 1.47
N ARG A 98 -5.76 4.11 1.64
CA ARG A 98 -6.57 4.16 2.85
C ARG A 98 -5.80 3.67 4.08
N HIS A 99 -4.99 2.64 3.91
CA HIS A 99 -4.13 2.14 4.98
C HIS A 99 -3.12 3.21 5.39
N ALA A 100 -2.47 3.88 4.42
CA ALA A 100 -1.52 4.96 4.70
C ALA A 100 -2.20 6.10 5.47
N GLN A 101 -3.45 6.42 5.14
CA GLN A 101 -4.21 7.43 5.87
C GLN A 101 -4.46 7.00 7.31
N ARG A 102 -4.86 5.74 7.52
CA ARG A 102 -5.06 5.20 8.87
C ARG A 102 -3.77 5.23 9.69
N MET A 103 -2.62 4.94 9.04
CA MET A 103 -1.33 5.01 9.72
C MET A 103 -0.98 6.45 10.12
N SER A 104 -1.28 7.42 9.27
CA SER A 104 -1.10 8.83 9.61
C SER A 104 -1.98 9.24 10.78
N ASP A 105 -3.24 8.81 10.78
CA ASP A 105 -4.18 9.11 11.86
C ASP A 105 -3.72 8.48 13.17
N LEU A 106 -3.20 7.25 13.12
CA LEU A 106 -2.68 6.56 14.30
C LEU A 106 -1.47 7.29 14.88
N ALA A 107 -0.56 7.75 14.03
CA ALA A 107 0.61 8.50 14.46
C ALA A 107 0.21 9.85 15.07
N TYR A 108 -0.79 10.51 14.50
CA TYR A 108 -1.31 11.76 15.01
C TYR A 108 -1.94 11.58 16.40
N ASP A 109 -2.75 10.54 16.57
CA ASP A 109 -3.36 10.22 17.87
C ASP A 109 -2.30 9.94 18.94
N ASP A 110 -1.20 9.24 18.56
CA ASP A 110 -0.10 8.96 19.45
C ASP A 110 0.56 10.25 19.94
N VAL A 111 0.79 11.21 19.06
CA VAL A 111 1.37 12.52 19.41
C VAL A 111 0.42 13.30 20.31
N GLU A 112 -0.88 13.30 20.04
CA GLU A 112 -1.86 13.99 20.87
C GLU A 112 -1.91 13.42 22.29
N LEU A 113 -1.80 12.11 22.44
CA LEU A 113 -1.77 11.47 23.74
C LEU A 113 -0.55 11.90 24.55
N GLU A 114 0.62 12.02 23.92
CA GLU A 114 1.82 12.51 24.58
C GLU A 114 1.66 13.94 25.08
N ILE A 115 1.06 14.81 24.27
CA ILE A 115 0.83 16.19 24.63
C ILE A 115 -0.21 16.30 25.76
N GLY A 116 -1.33 15.60 25.62
CA GLY A 116 -2.39 15.60 26.63
C GLY A 116 -1.94 15.03 27.95
N GLY A 117 -1.07 14.02 27.94
CA GLY A 117 -0.55 13.37 29.13
C GLY A 117 0.35 14.24 29.97
N SER A 118 0.86 15.35 29.43
CA SER A 118 1.76 16.26 30.13
C SER A 118 1.00 17.24 31.06
N GLU A 119 -0.28 17.30 30.97
CA GLU A 119 -1.10 18.11 31.86
C GLU A 119 -1.38 17.39 33.17
#